data_169bafdc4f72b94e14f719229417c55b
#
_entry.id   169bafdc4f72b94e14f719229417c55b
#
_cell.length_a   1.000
_cell.length_b   1.000
_cell.length_c   1.000
_cell.angle_alpha   90.00
_cell.angle_beta   90.00
_cell.angle_gamma   90.00
#
_symmetry.space_group_name_H-M   'P 1'
#
loop_
_entity.id
_entity.type
_entity.pdbx_description
1 polymer ?
#
loop_
_entity_poly.entity_id
_entity_poly.type
_entity_poly.pdbx_seq_one_letter_code
_entity_poly.pdbx_strand_id
1 'polypeptide(L)'
;MCVRRHQNFDKLGIISLSSNKLLTPIGSIAVFLWVAIVSSKLIDDIIIGQSAPAKELKKLIKVVAEAPTSVLVLGETGTGKELVARAIHAASRRSGRLVSVNCAAIPSELLESEIFGHEKGAFTGADKPREGRVELARGGTLFLDEIGDMPLPLQTKLLRVLENRTVQRVGGNNEIEVDFRLVCATHQNIQERVDDGAFRADLYYRINV
;
A
#
# COMPACT_ATOMS: atom_id res chain seq x y z
N MET A 1 -1.34 -37.35 -16.32
CA MET A 1 -0.08 -37.25 -17.08
C MET A 1 0.30 -35.77 -17.10
N CYS A 2 1.29 -35.44 -16.31
CA CYS A 2 1.68 -34.10 -15.91
C CYS A 2 2.72 -33.58 -16.90
N VAL A 3 2.53 -32.41 -17.49
CA VAL A 3 3.61 -31.70 -18.21
C VAL A 3 3.84 -30.35 -17.58
N ARG A 4 4.87 -30.30 -16.76
CA ARG A 4 5.52 -29.05 -16.29
C ARG A 4 6.16 -28.39 -17.52
N ARG A 5 5.87 -27.10 -17.71
CA ARG A 5 6.73 -26.20 -18.49
C ARG A 5 7.35 -25.19 -17.54
N HIS A 6 8.59 -25.47 -17.16
CA HIS A 6 9.55 -24.44 -16.74
C HIS A 6 9.85 -23.58 -17.97
N GLN A 7 9.54 -22.30 -17.93
CA GLN A 7 10.12 -21.34 -18.86
C GLN A 7 11.15 -20.50 -18.11
N ASN A 8 12.38 -20.64 -18.61
CA ASN A 8 13.58 -19.91 -18.20
C ASN A 8 13.37 -18.39 -18.37
N PHE A 9 13.60 -17.64 -17.29
CA PHE A 9 13.65 -16.17 -17.26
C PHE A 9 15.05 -15.59 -17.60
N ASP A 10 15.92 -16.37 -18.26
CA ASP A 10 17.33 -16.00 -18.46
C ASP A 10 17.62 -15.26 -19.77
N LYS A 11 16.69 -14.47 -20.32
CA LYS A 11 16.97 -13.61 -21.48
C LYS A 11 16.31 -12.23 -21.39
N LEU A 12 16.45 -11.55 -20.27
CA LEU A 12 16.33 -10.08 -20.23
C LEU A 12 17.74 -9.52 -20.11
N GLY A 13 18.27 -9.07 -21.25
CA GLY A 13 19.56 -8.45 -21.33
C GLY A 13 19.65 -7.27 -20.36
N ILE A 14 20.49 -7.42 -19.34
CA ILE A 14 20.92 -6.36 -18.45
C ILE A 14 21.78 -5.43 -19.29
N ILE A 15 21.23 -4.29 -19.72
CA ILE A 15 22.03 -3.20 -20.26
C ILE A 15 22.71 -2.54 -19.08
N SER A 16 23.98 -2.91 -18.85
CA SER A 16 24.91 -2.21 -17.97
C SER A 16 25.12 -0.80 -18.53
N LEU A 17 24.54 0.20 -17.90
CA LEU A 17 24.85 1.60 -18.14
C LEU A 17 26.10 1.97 -17.35
N SER A 18 27.26 1.68 -17.91
CA SER A 18 28.51 2.33 -17.49
C SER A 18 28.70 3.61 -18.30
N SER A 19 28.98 4.68 -17.57
CA SER A 19 29.62 5.96 -17.98
C SER A 19 28.79 6.97 -18.78
N ASN A 20 28.50 8.10 -18.10
CA ASN A 20 28.47 9.48 -18.61
C ASN A 20 28.34 9.65 -20.13
N LYS A 21 27.11 9.59 -20.65
CA LYS A 21 26.74 10.29 -21.87
C LYS A 21 25.43 11.04 -21.63
N LEU A 22 25.46 12.33 -21.90
CA LEU A 22 24.35 13.27 -21.93
C LEU A 22 23.10 12.60 -22.51
N LEU A 23 22.06 12.46 -21.68
CA LEU A 23 20.74 11.99 -22.10
C LEU A 23 20.18 12.98 -23.13
N THR A 24 20.15 12.59 -24.38
CA THR A 24 19.41 13.31 -25.42
C THR A 24 17.93 13.26 -25.10
N PRO A 25 17.13 14.29 -25.45
CA PRO A 25 15.68 14.33 -25.16
C PRO A 25 14.91 13.10 -25.68
N ILE A 26 15.39 12.44 -26.69
CA ILE A 26 14.80 11.23 -27.29
C ILE A 26 14.91 10.02 -26.33
N GLY A 27 15.99 9.88 -25.57
CA GLY A 27 16.16 8.81 -24.59
C GLY A 27 15.17 8.92 -23.40
N SER A 28 14.90 10.14 -22.96
CA SER A 28 13.89 10.39 -21.90
C SER A 28 12.49 9.99 -22.33
N ILE A 29 12.06 10.31 -23.55
CA ILE A 29 10.73 9.97 -24.09
C ILE A 29 10.58 8.44 -24.22
N ALA A 30 11.62 7.73 -24.70
CA ALA A 30 11.59 6.29 -24.84
C ALA A 30 11.46 5.57 -23.48
N VAL A 31 12.14 6.04 -22.45
CA VAL A 31 12.04 5.51 -21.08
C VAL A 31 10.65 5.76 -20.49
N PHE A 32 10.10 6.98 -20.67
CA PHE A 32 8.75 7.31 -20.22
C PHE A 32 7.68 6.44 -20.92
N LEU A 33 7.78 6.26 -22.23
CA LEU A 33 6.88 5.40 -23.00
C LEU A 33 6.98 3.94 -22.53
N TRP A 34 8.18 3.43 -22.33
CA TRP A 34 8.40 2.05 -21.87
C TRP A 34 7.81 1.83 -20.48
N VAL A 35 8.06 2.73 -19.52
CA VAL A 35 7.49 2.68 -18.16
C VAL A 35 5.97 2.74 -18.19
N ALA A 36 5.38 3.60 -19.03
CA ALA A 36 3.93 3.71 -19.18
C ALA A 36 3.29 2.45 -19.78
N ILE A 37 3.96 1.79 -20.72
CA ILE A 37 3.51 0.52 -21.32
C ILE A 37 3.57 -0.61 -20.30
N VAL A 38 4.67 -0.73 -19.56
CA VAL A 38 4.84 -1.78 -18.53
C VAL A 38 3.81 -1.61 -17.43
N SER A 39 3.60 -0.40 -16.92
CA SER A 39 2.59 -0.13 -15.89
C SER A 39 1.17 -0.47 -16.36
N SER A 40 0.83 -0.13 -17.62
CA SER A 40 -0.48 -0.50 -18.20
C SER A 40 -0.68 -2.01 -18.26
N LYS A 41 0.34 -2.77 -18.71
CA LYS A 41 0.27 -4.22 -18.79
C LYS A 41 0.08 -4.85 -17.41
N LEU A 42 0.81 -4.38 -16.40
CA LEU A 42 0.67 -4.87 -15.01
C LEU A 42 -0.75 -4.65 -14.46
N ILE A 43 -1.35 -3.49 -14.76
CA ILE A 43 -2.74 -3.22 -14.36
C ILE A 43 -3.70 -4.18 -15.09
N ASP A 44 -3.51 -4.41 -16.39
CA ASP A 44 -4.37 -5.28 -17.19
C ASP A 44 -4.29 -6.76 -16.75
N ASP A 45 -3.13 -7.20 -16.30
CA ASP A 45 -2.91 -8.55 -15.79
C ASP A 45 -3.61 -8.78 -14.42
N ILE A 46 -3.75 -7.72 -13.60
CA ILE A 46 -4.39 -7.80 -12.28
C ILE A 46 -5.89 -7.53 -12.35
N ILE A 47 -6.30 -6.47 -13.06
CA ILE A 47 -7.71 -6.08 -13.20
C ILE A 47 -8.26 -6.65 -14.52
N ILE A 48 -8.91 -7.78 -14.41
CA ILE A 48 -9.51 -8.45 -15.58
C ILE A 48 -10.85 -7.78 -15.90
N GLY A 49 -11.04 -7.34 -17.14
CA GLY A 49 -12.30 -6.75 -17.60
C GLY A 49 -12.12 -5.78 -18.75
N GLN A 50 -13.13 -5.72 -19.63
CA GLN A 50 -13.17 -4.85 -20.82
C GLN A 50 -14.41 -3.93 -20.83
N SER A 51 -15.26 -3.98 -19.81
CA SER A 51 -16.41 -3.08 -19.66
C SER A 51 -15.96 -1.62 -19.51
N ALA A 52 -16.85 -0.68 -19.81
CA ALA A 52 -16.55 0.75 -19.69
C ALA A 52 -16.11 1.12 -18.25
N PRO A 53 -16.78 0.65 -17.17
CA PRO A 53 -16.33 0.90 -15.80
C PRO A 53 -14.94 0.30 -15.50
N ALA A 54 -14.64 -0.91 -15.99
CA ALA A 54 -13.33 -1.53 -15.78
C ALA A 54 -12.21 -0.74 -16.48
N LYS A 55 -12.44 -0.26 -17.69
CA LYS A 55 -11.49 0.59 -18.41
C LYS A 55 -11.26 1.92 -17.70
N GLU A 56 -12.30 2.52 -17.15
CA GLU A 56 -12.20 3.77 -16.40
C GLU A 56 -11.41 3.55 -15.10
N LEU A 57 -11.71 2.49 -14.35
CA LEU A 57 -10.95 2.11 -13.16
C LEU A 57 -9.46 1.94 -13.47
N LYS A 58 -9.12 1.25 -14.55
CA LYS A 58 -7.72 1.08 -14.98
C LYS A 58 -7.02 2.41 -15.26
N LYS A 59 -7.70 3.37 -15.89
CA LYS A 59 -7.17 4.71 -16.11
C LYS A 59 -6.92 5.44 -14.79
N LEU A 60 -7.88 5.39 -13.85
CA LEU A 60 -7.73 6.00 -12.53
C LEU A 60 -6.56 5.38 -11.76
N ILE A 61 -6.44 4.04 -11.76
CA ILE A 61 -5.32 3.34 -11.12
C ILE A 61 -3.98 3.83 -11.69
N LYS A 62 -3.88 4.00 -13.02
CA LYS A 62 -2.65 4.48 -13.66
C LYS A 62 -2.26 5.88 -13.18
N VAL A 63 -3.22 6.81 -13.17
CA VAL A 63 -2.99 8.18 -12.70
C VAL A 63 -2.57 8.20 -11.24
N VAL A 64 -3.33 7.48 -10.40
CA VAL A 64 -3.09 7.43 -8.95
C VAL A 64 -1.77 6.74 -8.64
N ALA A 65 -1.36 5.69 -9.38
CA ALA A 65 -0.12 4.97 -9.12
C ALA A 65 1.14 5.85 -9.23
N GLU A 66 1.11 6.87 -10.08
CA GLU A 66 2.23 7.81 -10.28
C GLU A 66 2.34 8.85 -9.15
N ALA A 67 1.24 9.12 -8.43
CA ALA A 67 1.22 10.08 -7.34
C ALA A 67 1.74 9.46 -6.02
N PRO A 68 2.52 10.18 -5.21
CA PRO A 68 3.02 9.68 -3.93
C PRO A 68 1.97 9.75 -2.80
N THR A 69 0.76 10.21 -3.09
CA THR A 69 -0.33 10.45 -2.12
C THR A 69 -0.94 9.15 -1.59
N SER A 70 -1.57 9.24 -0.42
CA SER A 70 -2.44 8.18 0.09
C SER A 70 -3.66 8.00 -0.82
N VAL A 71 -4.27 6.82 -0.78
CA VAL A 71 -5.44 6.47 -1.60
C VAL A 71 -6.49 5.81 -0.73
N LEU A 72 -7.72 6.26 -0.83
CA LEU A 72 -8.88 5.61 -0.23
C LEU A 72 -9.74 4.96 -1.32
N VAL A 73 -9.89 3.63 -1.23
CA VAL A 73 -10.69 2.81 -2.14
C VAL A 73 -12.04 2.51 -1.48
N LEU A 74 -13.12 3.03 -2.04
CA LEU A 74 -14.48 2.79 -1.56
C LEU A 74 -15.16 1.73 -2.42
N GLY A 75 -15.90 0.82 -1.79
CA GLY A 75 -16.66 -0.20 -2.51
C GLY A 75 -17.20 -1.29 -1.58
N GLU A 76 -18.30 -1.92 -1.98
CA GLU A 76 -18.92 -3.02 -1.24
C GLU A 76 -17.94 -4.19 -1.00
N THR A 77 -18.28 -5.05 -0.05
CA THR A 77 -17.51 -6.26 0.21
C THR A 77 -17.52 -7.17 -1.04
N GLY A 78 -16.35 -7.74 -1.38
CA GLY A 78 -16.21 -8.62 -2.54
C GLY A 78 -16.02 -7.92 -3.89
N THR A 79 -16.01 -6.58 -3.96
CA THR A 79 -15.83 -5.83 -5.23
C THR A 79 -14.38 -5.82 -5.75
N GLY A 80 -13.43 -6.43 -5.04
CA GLY A 80 -12.04 -6.51 -5.47
C GLY A 80 -11.15 -5.34 -5.03
N LYS A 81 -11.48 -4.66 -3.92
CA LYS A 81 -10.65 -3.56 -3.37
C LYS A 81 -9.18 -3.94 -3.20
N GLU A 82 -8.89 -5.18 -2.80
CA GLU A 82 -7.53 -5.69 -2.69
C GLU A 82 -6.81 -5.75 -4.06
N LEU A 83 -7.53 -6.14 -5.13
CA LEU A 83 -6.96 -6.14 -6.48
C LEU A 83 -6.60 -4.73 -6.94
N VAL A 84 -7.41 -3.73 -6.58
CA VAL A 84 -7.10 -2.32 -6.84
C VAL A 84 -5.82 -1.91 -6.12
N ALA A 85 -5.66 -2.24 -4.84
CA ALA A 85 -4.45 -1.95 -4.08
C ALA A 85 -3.21 -2.64 -4.69
N ARG A 86 -3.33 -3.90 -5.10
CA ARG A 86 -2.27 -4.64 -5.81
C ARG A 86 -1.90 -3.98 -7.14
N ALA A 87 -2.87 -3.53 -7.92
CA ALA A 87 -2.64 -2.86 -9.19
C ALA A 87 -1.97 -1.48 -9.00
N ILE A 88 -2.39 -0.70 -7.98
CA ILE A 88 -1.76 0.55 -7.61
C ILE A 88 -0.29 0.32 -7.21
N HIS A 89 -0.01 -0.68 -6.37
CA HIS A 89 1.34 -1.00 -5.95
C HIS A 89 2.20 -1.45 -7.14
N ALA A 90 1.72 -2.39 -7.96
CA ALA A 90 2.44 -2.92 -9.11
C ALA A 90 2.76 -1.84 -10.16
N ALA A 91 1.86 -0.88 -10.35
CA ALA A 91 2.06 0.24 -11.27
C ALA A 91 2.87 1.40 -10.65
N SER A 92 3.07 1.40 -9.33
CA SER A 92 3.91 2.38 -8.64
C SER A 92 5.38 2.07 -8.87
N ARG A 93 6.25 3.09 -8.65
CA ARG A 93 7.71 2.90 -8.74
C ARG A 93 8.35 2.44 -7.43
N ARG A 94 7.54 1.91 -6.49
CA ARG A 94 8.03 1.46 -5.19
C ARG A 94 8.55 0.04 -5.27
N SER A 95 9.78 -0.16 -4.82
CA SER A 95 10.49 -1.46 -4.87
C SER A 95 10.25 -2.33 -3.63
N GLY A 96 9.74 -1.75 -2.54
CA GLY A 96 9.41 -2.47 -1.32
C GLY A 96 8.17 -3.35 -1.49
N ARG A 97 7.80 -4.06 -0.43
CA ARG A 97 6.67 -5.01 -0.46
C ARG A 97 5.32 -4.30 -0.40
N LEU A 98 4.29 -4.94 -0.96
CA LEU A 98 2.90 -4.68 -0.60
C LEU A 98 2.60 -5.48 0.68
N VAL A 99 2.31 -4.79 1.77
CA VAL A 99 1.96 -5.39 3.07
C VAL A 99 0.50 -5.09 3.35
N SER A 100 -0.32 -6.14 3.42
CA SER A 100 -1.77 -6.03 3.64
C SER A 100 -2.13 -6.34 5.09
N VAL A 101 -3.07 -5.59 5.64
CA VAL A 101 -3.71 -5.81 6.95
C VAL A 101 -5.20 -5.61 6.78
N ASN A 102 -6.00 -6.55 7.22
CA ASN A 102 -7.44 -6.39 7.33
C ASN A 102 -7.79 -6.00 8.77
N CYS A 103 -8.26 -4.76 8.98
CA CYS A 103 -8.53 -4.21 10.32
C CYS A 103 -9.72 -4.89 11.00
N ALA A 104 -10.69 -5.41 10.24
CA ALA A 104 -11.83 -6.11 10.78
C ALA A 104 -11.53 -7.57 11.18
N ALA A 105 -10.51 -8.19 10.58
CA ALA A 105 -10.19 -9.60 10.81
C ALA A 105 -9.31 -9.83 12.04
N ILE A 106 -8.70 -8.80 12.60
CA ILE A 106 -7.79 -8.88 13.74
C ILE A 106 -8.47 -8.31 14.98
N PRO A 107 -8.50 -9.03 16.11
CA PRO A 107 -9.00 -8.48 17.37
C PRO A 107 -8.33 -7.14 17.72
N SER A 108 -9.11 -6.19 18.25
CA SER A 108 -8.65 -4.82 18.51
C SER A 108 -7.40 -4.76 19.41
N GLU A 109 -7.30 -5.67 20.38
CA GLU A 109 -6.18 -5.78 21.32
C GLU A 109 -4.87 -6.19 20.63
N LEU A 110 -4.95 -6.94 19.52
CA LEU A 110 -3.80 -7.40 18.76
C LEU A 110 -3.49 -6.48 17.57
N LEU A 111 -4.45 -5.73 17.08
CA LEU A 111 -4.33 -4.91 15.89
C LEU A 111 -3.21 -3.87 16.03
N GLU A 112 -3.07 -3.26 17.21
CA GLU A 112 -2.01 -2.30 17.50
C GLU A 112 -0.63 -2.94 17.33
N SER A 113 -0.42 -4.08 17.97
CA SER A 113 0.83 -4.83 17.91
C SER A 113 1.15 -5.34 16.51
N GLU A 114 0.14 -5.76 15.74
CA GLU A 114 0.33 -6.18 14.34
C GLU A 114 0.73 -5.01 13.44
N ILE A 115 0.07 -3.86 13.56
CA ILE A 115 0.34 -2.71 12.69
C ILE A 115 1.68 -2.04 13.05
N PHE A 116 1.91 -1.74 14.34
CA PHE A 116 3.03 -0.91 14.79
C PHE A 116 4.20 -1.71 15.37
N GLY A 117 4.02 -3.02 15.61
CA GLY A 117 5.03 -3.86 16.26
C GLY A 117 5.02 -3.72 17.78
N HIS A 118 5.80 -4.56 18.46
CA HIS A 118 5.96 -4.50 19.92
C HIS A 118 7.38 -4.86 20.35
N GLU A 119 7.78 -4.33 21.49
CA GLU A 119 8.99 -4.73 22.18
C GLU A 119 8.70 -5.89 23.14
N LYS A 120 9.76 -6.59 23.53
CA LYS A 120 9.66 -7.65 24.52
C LYS A 120 9.06 -7.11 25.83
N GLY A 121 8.05 -7.80 26.38
CA GLY A 121 7.38 -7.42 27.62
C GLY A 121 6.31 -6.34 27.49
N ALA A 122 5.95 -5.92 26.27
CA ALA A 122 4.93 -4.88 26.03
C ALA A 122 3.53 -5.28 26.54
N PHE A 123 3.23 -6.58 26.56
CA PHE A 123 1.99 -7.16 27.10
C PHE A 123 2.24 -8.64 27.47
N THR A 124 1.29 -9.26 28.17
CA THR A 124 1.36 -10.67 28.54
C THR A 124 1.45 -11.56 27.29
N GLY A 125 2.55 -12.29 27.12
CA GLY A 125 2.83 -13.11 25.93
C GLY A 125 3.75 -12.44 24.90
N ALA A 126 4.22 -11.21 25.13
CA ALA A 126 5.22 -10.54 24.28
C ALA A 126 6.65 -11.03 24.65
N ASP A 127 6.96 -12.30 24.39
CA ASP A 127 8.22 -12.93 24.77
C ASP A 127 9.43 -12.43 23.97
N LYS A 128 9.19 -11.95 22.75
CA LYS A 128 10.20 -11.43 21.81
C LYS A 128 9.70 -10.14 21.15
N PRO A 129 10.61 -9.22 20.76
CA PRO A 129 10.21 -8.08 19.97
C PRO A 129 9.75 -8.52 18.57
N ARG A 130 8.79 -7.81 18.00
CA ARG A 130 8.27 -8.09 16.66
C ARG A 130 8.09 -6.79 15.87
N GLU A 131 8.57 -6.79 14.62
CA GLU A 131 8.37 -5.69 13.68
C GLU A 131 6.89 -5.58 13.28
N GLY A 132 6.40 -4.33 13.20
CA GLY A 132 5.06 -4.03 12.74
C GLY A 132 4.92 -4.04 11.22
N ARG A 133 3.68 -4.11 10.74
CA ARG A 133 3.37 -4.04 9.31
C ARG A 133 3.84 -2.73 8.68
N VAL A 134 3.84 -1.64 9.44
CA VAL A 134 4.37 -0.33 9.01
C VAL A 134 5.86 -0.43 8.69
N GLU A 135 6.65 -1.09 9.52
CA GLU A 135 8.08 -1.30 9.29
C GLU A 135 8.33 -2.22 8.08
N LEU A 136 7.56 -3.31 7.97
CA LEU A 136 7.66 -4.28 6.87
C LEU A 136 7.29 -3.67 5.51
N ALA A 137 6.46 -2.61 5.49
CA ALA A 137 6.07 -1.89 4.28
C ALA A 137 7.08 -0.85 3.82
N ARG A 138 8.24 -0.71 4.48
CA ARG A 138 9.27 0.27 4.15
C ARG A 138 9.69 0.18 2.68
N GLY A 139 9.74 1.34 2.01
CA GLY A 139 10.02 1.45 0.57
C GLY A 139 8.92 0.92 -0.34
N GLY A 140 7.85 0.36 0.23
CA GLY A 140 6.73 -0.27 -0.46
C GLY A 140 5.38 0.40 -0.20
N THR A 141 4.34 -0.42 -0.04
CA THR A 141 2.96 0.02 0.16
C THR A 141 2.34 -0.72 1.35
N LEU A 142 1.77 0.02 2.29
CA LEU A 142 0.90 -0.51 3.32
C LEU A 142 -0.55 -0.44 2.83
N PHE A 143 -1.22 -1.58 2.77
CA PHE A 143 -2.64 -1.67 2.45
C PHE A 143 -3.44 -2.00 3.71
N LEU A 144 -4.32 -1.07 4.12
CA LEU A 144 -5.23 -1.24 5.25
C LEU A 144 -6.64 -1.48 4.70
N ASP A 145 -7.07 -2.73 4.73
CA ASP A 145 -8.43 -3.10 4.37
C ASP A 145 -9.37 -2.90 5.56
N GLU A 146 -10.58 -2.49 5.27
CA GLU A 146 -11.63 -2.13 6.24
C GLU A 146 -11.13 -1.13 7.29
N ILE A 147 -10.51 -0.03 6.81
CA ILE A 147 -9.97 1.05 7.66
C ILE A 147 -11.03 1.68 8.55
N GLY A 148 -12.30 1.65 8.12
CA GLY A 148 -13.44 2.13 8.91
C GLY A 148 -13.61 1.40 10.25
N ASP A 149 -13.13 0.15 10.38
CA ASP A 149 -13.21 -0.64 11.61
C ASP A 149 -12.02 -0.42 12.55
N MET A 150 -11.07 0.44 12.19
CA MET A 150 -9.93 0.74 13.05
C MET A 150 -10.38 1.50 14.31
N PRO A 151 -10.01 1.06 15.52
CA PRO A 151 -10.31 1.76 16.76
C PRO A 151 -9.71 3.18 16.80
N LEU A 152 -10.41 4.15 17.39
CA LEU A 152 -9.99 5.55 17.49
C LEU A 152 -8.56 5.77 18.02
N PRO A 153 -8.09 5.05 19.07
CA PRO A 153 -6.71 5.19 19.52
C PRO A 153 -5.69 4.85 18.45
N LEU A 154 -5.98 3.82 17.62
CA LEU A 154 -5.08 3.39 16.55
C LEU A 154 -5.13 4.36 15.35
N GLN A 155 -6.26 4.98 15.08
CA GLN A 155 -6.38 6.06 14.10
C GLN A 155 -5.46 7.23 14.47
N THR A 156 -5.41 7.61 15.76
CA THR A 156 -4.51 8.67 16.26
C THR A 156 -3.04 8.29 16.06
N LYS A 157 -2.68 7.03 16.35
CA LYS A 157 -1.31 6.55 16.19
C LYS A 157 -0.92 6.49 14.70
N LEU A 158 -1.83 6.02 13.84
CA LEU A 158 -1.61 6.00 12.39
C LEU A 158 -1.40 7.42 11.83
N LEU A 159 -2.21 8.40 12.25
CA LEU A 159 -2.05 9.78 11.82
C LEU A 159 -0.65 10.32 12.15
N ARG A 160 -0.17 10.09 13.39
CA ARG A 160 1.18 10.49 13.79
C ARG A 160 2.27 9.87 12.93
N VAL A 161 2.13 8.58 12.58
CA VAL A 161 3.07 7.91 11.68
C VAL A 161 3.07 8.53 10.29
N LEU A 162 1.91 8.92 9.77
CA LEU A 162 1.79 9.57 8.46
C LEU A 162 2.37 10.99 8.43
N GLU A 163 2.30 11.71 9.56
CA GLU A 163 2.83 13.06 9.70
C GLU A 163 4.33 13.07 9.91
N ASN A 164 4.81 12.29 10.90
CA ASN A 164 6.20 12.32 11.35
C ASN A 164 7.11 11.39 10.53
N ARG A 165 6.54 10.45 9.80
CA ARG A 165 7.30 9.39 9.11
C ARG A 165 8.14 8.53 10.05
N THR A 166 7.73 8.43 11.32
CA THR A 166 8.32 7.57 12.33
C THR A 166 7.26 6.70 12.99
N VAL A 167 7.66 5.52 13.46
CA VAL A 167 6.81 4.60 14.23
C VAL A 167 7.51 4.25 15.55
N GLN A 168 6.70 4.16 16.61
CA GLN A 168 7.14 3.60 17.89
C GLN A 168 6.41 2.28 18.12
N ARG A 169 7.16 1.24 18.47
CA ARG A 169 6.60 -0.07 18.85
C ARG A 169 5.86 0.02 20.17
N VAL A 170 4.87 -0.83 20.35
CA VAL A 170 4.17 -0.95 21.64
C VAL A 170 5.14 -1.33 22.72
N GLY A 171 5.13 -0.61 23.86
CA GLY A 171 6.08 -0.81 24.97
C GLY A 171 7.50 -0.29 24.71
N GLY A 172 7.76 0.34 23.56
CA GLY A 172 9.05 0.95 23.21
C GLY A 172 8.97 2.46 23.12
N ASN A 173 10.13 3.11 23.29
CA ASN A 173 10.27 4.57 23.16
C ASN A 173 11.12 4.98 21.93
N ASN A 174 11.66 4.01 21.20
CA ASN A 174 12.51 4.28 20.05
C ASN A 174 11.65 4.68 18.85
N GLU A 175 12.00 5.79 18.20
CA GLU A 175 11.42 6.19 16.93
C GLU A 175 12.17 5.52 15.77
N ILE A 176 11.43 4.85 14.91
CA ILE A 176 11.94 4.13 13.76
C ILE A 176 11.43 4.85 12.51
N GLU A 177 12.33 5.36 11.68
CA GLU A 177 11.96 6.00 10.42
C GLU A 177 11.30 5.01 9.47
N VAL A 178 10.20 5.42 8.84
CA VAL A 178 9.44 4.63 7.87
C VAL A 178 9.05 5.47 6.67
N ASP A 179 9.28 4.91 5.49
CA ASP A 179 8.77 5.46 4.23
C ASP A 179 7.93 4.40 3.54
N PHE A 180 6.63 4.60 3.52
CA PHE A 180 5.68 3.75 2.81
C PHE A 180 4.58 4.60 2.18
N ARG A 181 3.98 4.04 1.14
CA ARG A 181 2.74 4.57 0.57
C ARG A 181 1.58 3.92 1.29
N LEU A 182 0.56 4.70 1.65
CA LEU A 182 -0.66 4.19 2.25
C LEU A 182 -1.75 4.02 1.17
N VAL A 183 -2.36 2.85 1.15
CA VAL A 183 -3.62 2.57 0.44
C VAL A 183 -4.60 2.03 1.47
N CYS A 184 -5.77 2.64 1.59
CA CYS A 184 -6.84 2.21 2.48
C CYS A 184 -8.03 1.72 1.65
N ALA A 185 -8.80 0.79 2.21
CA ALA A 185 -10.06 0.37 1.64
C ALA A 185 -11.14 0.23 2.70
N THR A 186 -12.39 0.45 2.33
CA THR A 186 -13.55 0.18 3.19
C THR A 186 -14.84 0.10 2.36
N HIS A 187 -15.84 -0.61 2.89
CA HIS A 187 -17.20 -0.59 2.37
C HIS A 187 -18.08 0.46 3.08
N GLN A 188 -17.57 1.05 4.17
CA GLN A 188 -18.35 1.97 5.02
C GLN A 188 -18.30 3.39 4.46
N ASN A 189 -19.33 4.18 4.74
CA ASN A 189 -19.35 5.61 4.52
C ASN A 189 -18.49 6.31 5.59
N ILE A 190 -17.25 6.61 5.28
CA ILE A 190 -16.33 7.22 6.26
C ILE A 190 -16.81 8.61 6.69
N GLN A 191 -17.49 9.36 5.82
CA GLN A 191 -18.02 10.68 6.20
C GLN A 191 -19.06 10.55 7.32
N GLU A 192 -20.00 9.62 7.21
CA GLU A 192 -20.97 9.34 8.29
C GLU A 192 -20.26 8.93 9.57
N ARG A 193 -19.23 8.08 9.48
CA ARG A 193 -18.45 7.68 10.66
C ARG A 193 -17.68 8.83 11.30
N VAL A 194 -17.28 9.84 10.53
CA VAL A 194 -16.71 11.08 11.06
C VAL A 194 -17.76 11.88 11.80
N ASP A 195 -18.95 12.02 11.24
CA ASP A 195 -20.07 12.75 11.84
C ASP A 195 -20.53 12.09 13.15
N ASP A 196 -20.52 10.75 13.21
CA ASP A 196 -20.83 9.94 14.40
C ASP A 196 -19.68 9.88 15.42
N GLY A 197 -18.52 10.47 15.12
CA GLY A 197 -17.34 10.45 15.98
C GLY A 197 -16.64 9.09 16.07
N ALA A 198 -16.98 8.14 15.20
CA ALA A 198 -16.34 6.81 15.12
C ALA A 198 -15.10 6.78 14.22
N PHE A 199 -14.89 7.82 13.42
CA PHE A 199 -13.67 8.04 12.64
C PHE A 199 -13.19 9.49 12.80
N ARG A 200 -11.89 9.69 12.85
CA ARG A 200 -11.30 11.03 13.03
C ARG A 200 -11.30 11.80 11.72
N ALA A 201 -11.79 13.04 11.76
CA ALA A 201 -11.80 13.93 10.60
C ALA A 201 -10.38 14.23 10.07
N ASP A 202 -9.39 14.41 10.96
CA ASP A 202 -8.01 14.70 10.57
C ASP A 202 -7.36 13.53 9.80
N LEU A 203 -7.60 12.30 10.23
CA LEU A 203 -7.15 11.12 9.50
C LEU A 203 -7.89 10.99 8.16
N TYR A 204 -9.20 11.22 8.14
CA TYR A 204 -9.98 11.17 6.89
C TYR A 204 -9.40 12.09 5.82
N TYR A 205 -9.16 13.37 6.15
CA TYR A 205 -8.56 14.32 5.21
C TYR A 205 -7.12 13.97 4.82
N ARG A 206 -6.41 13.20 5.62
CA ARG A 206 -5.05 12.76 5.31
C ARG A 206 -5.00 11.57 4.34
N ILE A 207 -6.01 10.71 4.36
CA ILE A 207 -6.09 9.52 3.50
C ILE A 207 -6.93 9.72 2.24
N ASN A 208 -7.86 10.67 2.25
CA ASN A 208 -8.74 11.01 1.14
C ASN A 208 -8.24 12.29 0.44
N VAL A 209 -7.21 12.13 -0.37
CA VAL A 209 -6.52 13.24 -1.08
C VAL A 209 -6.83 13.22 -2.57
#